data_4a5350b4cc7e0a70b255fc1848966c8a
#
_entry.id   4a5350b4cc7e0a70b255fc1848966c8a
#
_cell.length_a   1.000
_cell.length_b   1.000
_cell.length_c   1.000
_cell.angle_alpha   90.00
_cell.angle_beta   90.00
_cell.angle_gamma   90.00
#
_symmetry.space_group_name_H-M   'P 1'
#
loop_
_entity.id
_entity.type
_entity.pdbx_description
1 polymer ?
#
loop_
_entity_poly.entity_id
_entity_poly.type
_entity_poly.pdbx_seq_one_letter_code
_entity_poly.pdbx_strand_id
1 'polypeptide(L)'
;RARALGSRLDALLTLSDTNGTVLQRNDDASGPDARIEFDAKKDTEYRVTLRDLTHRGGDRFGYRMSFQAPDVAPDFTVRATGGRFRVTRGGSVAVRCEVERRNGFDGMVRIEPEGLPPGVWAPPLVLGPGTSMGWWVISANADAPLGYTALKANGFSDHQAKPLTRSVQFSEMGWITVLPAVPFDLSVAPASLTAEQNANTALEVRVNRRDNFDGEVRILAEDLSGVSIPAVTLPSGQTRSRLALQVSQNGEAGVRPVMVRAEAKVQGHAASTHATAPVPLTVQPIPMFLTAMLPGSPFFRTDPVRLSAVALPEGTQSEANQTQFVVKVERRGLTGQIELRLEDLPKGVQAQVPSILTNKTEATIQLKVSQQAETGKEHTFRVVASATHQDRVWRQKTQPIHLTLTAPESEPAAATNKPAAKPTAEKTKP
;
A
#
# COMPACT_ATOMS: atom_id res chain seq x y z
N ARG A 1 -12.08 19.22 -6.82
CA ARG A 1 -11.50 17.86 -6.92
C ARG A 1 -10.16 17.94 -7.65
N ALA A 2 -9.16 17.29 -7.11
CA ALA A 2 -7.83 17.17 -7.70
C ALA A 2 -7.32 15.74 -7.63
N ARG A 3 -7.15 15.17 -6.44
CA ARG A 3 -6.69 13.78 -6.26
C ARG A 3 -7.63 12.75 -6.86
N ALA A 4 -8.95 12.96 -6.73
CA ALA A 4 -9.95 12.11 -7.38
C ALA A 4 -9.87 12.12 -8.93
N LEU A 5 -9.16 13.07 -9.53
CA LEU A 5 -8.90 13.19 -10.96
C LEU A 5 -7.49 12.72 -11.34
N GLY A 6 -6.74 12.12 -10.41
CA GLY A 6 -5.35 11.70 -10.62
C GLY A 6 -4.33 12.83 -10.60
N SER A 7 -4.69 14.02 -10.14
CA SER A 7 -3.79 15.16 -10.00
C SER A 7 -2.80 14.97 -8.84
N ARG A 8 -1.61 15.57 -8.96
CA ARG A 8 -0.62 15.67 -7.88
C ARG A 8 -0.89 16.80 -6.89
N LEU A 9 -1.92 17.59 -7.12
CA LEU A 9 -2.31 18.70 -6.27
C LEU A 9 -2.83 18.19 -4.92
N ASP A 10 -2.18 18.61 -3.85
CA ASP A 10 -2.67 18.50 -2.48
C ASP A 10 -3.41 19.80 -2.13
N ALA A 11 -4.73 19.77 -2.34
CA ALA A 11 -5.50 20.98 -2.45
C ALA A 11 -5.81 21.61 -1.08
N LEU A 12 -5.33 22.80 -0.83
CA LEU A 12 -5.73 23.65 0.30
C LEU A 12 -6.69 24.72 -0.21
N LEU A 13 -7.96 24.67 0.22
CA LEU A 13 -8.94 25.72 0.01
C LEU A 13 -8.93 26.72 1.18
N THR A 14 -9.00 27.99 0.84
CA THR A 14 -9.16 29.07 1.81
C THR A 14 -10.31 29.96 1.34
N LEU A 15 -11.30 30.15 2.22
CA LEU A 15 -12.39 31.12 2.05
C LEU A 15 -12.06 32.38 2.86
N SER A 16 -12.13 33.52 2.25
CA SER A 16 -11.95 34.84 2.92
C SER A 16 -13.00 35.87 2.49
N ASP A 17 -13.16 36.89 3.29
CA ASP A 17 -13.92 38.06 2.90
C ASP A 17 -13.12 38.96 1.94
N THR A 18 -13.72 40.07 1.53
CA THR A 18 -13.08 41.08 0.64
C THR A 18 -11.90 41.80 1.28
N ASN A 19 -11.83 41.85 2.60
CA ASN A 19 -10.73 42.44 3.35
C ASN A 19 -9.55 41.46 3.52
N GLY A 20 -9.69 40.20 3.07
CA GLY A 20 -8.68 39.18 3.20
C GLY A 20 -8.74 38.43 4.52
N THR A 21 -9.74 38.66 5.38
CA THR A 21 -9.92 37.89 6.60
C THR A 21 -10.31 36.48 6.27
N VAL A 22 -9.54 35.50 6.76
CA VAL A 22 -9.82 34.07 6.53
C VAL A 22 -11.03 33.65 7.37
N LEU A 23 -12.11 33.24 6.70
CA LEU A 23 -13.32 32.73 7.32
C LEU A 23 -13.26 31.23 7.57
N GLN A 24 -12.72 30.48 6.61
CA GLN A 24 -12.61 29.03 6.70
C GLN A 24 -11.43 28.52 5.86
N ARG A 25 -10.81 27.43 6.30
CA ARG A 25 -9.73 26.77 5.56
C ARG A 25 -9.90 25.26 5.67
N ASN A 26 -9.66 24.55 4.57
CA ASN A 26 -9.76 23.10 4.52
C ASN A 26 -8.83 22.50 3.47
N ASP A 27 -8.28 21.33 3.80
CA ASP A 27 -7.44 20.49 2.91
C ASP A 27 -8.03 19.09 2.72
N ASP A 28 -8.62 18.47 3.77
CA ASP A 28 -8.99 17.04 3.78
C ASP A 28 -10.33 16.73 4.49
N ALA A 29 -11.38 17.53 4.36
CA ALA A 29 -12.62 17.39 5.18
C ALA A 29 -13.41 16.10 4.95
N SER A 30 -13.36 15.48 3.77
CA SER A 30 -14.23 14.34 3.43
C SER A 30 -13.57 13.39 2.42
N GLY A 31 -12.28 13.14 2.55
CA GLY A 31 -11.50 12.36 1.61
C GLY A 31 -10.33 13.17 1.05
N PRO A 32 -9.70 12.74 -0.04
CA PRO A 32 -8.44 13.31 -0.51
C PRO A 32 -8.57 14.69 -1.19
N ASP A 33 -9.74 15.28 -1.25
CA ASP A 33 -10.00 16.57 -1.88
C ASP A 33 -10.66 17.56 -0.89
N ALA A 34 -10.15 18.79 -0.87
CA ALA A 34 -10.65 19.86 0.00
C ALA A 34 -12.10 20.26 -0.30
N ARG A 35 -12.87 20.53 0.76
CA ARG A 35 -14.26 20.97 0.69
C ARG A 35 -14.54 22.03 1.77
N ILE A 36 -15.20 23.12 1.40
CA ILE A 36 -15.70 24.15 2.32
C ILE A 36 -17.21 24.26 2.14
N GLU A 37 -17.94 24.25 3.24
CA GLU A 37 -19.36 24.56 3.32
C GLU A 37 -19.54 25.78 4.23
N PHE A 38 -20.27 26.77 3.78
CA PHE A 38 -20.55 28.00 4.55
C PHE A 38 -21.86 28.65 4.14
N ASP A 39 -22.43 29.40 5.05
CA ASP A 39 -23.64 30.17 4.81
C ASP A 39 -23.27 31.51 4.17
N ALA A 40 -23.45 31.62 2.86
CA ALA A 40 -23.20 32.83 2.11
C ALA A 40 -24.30 33.85 2.39
N LYS A 41 -23.92 35.06 2.81
CA LYS A 41 -24.87 36.19 2.94
C LYS A 41 -25.20 36.74 1.57
N LYS A 42 -26.47 37.10 1.39
CA LYS A 42 -26.94 37.73 0.16
C LYS A 42 -26.12 39.00 -0.14
N ASP A 43 -25.81 39.22 -1.39
CA ASP A 43 -25.11 40.42 -1.91
C ASP A 43 -23.75 40.66 -1.24
N THR A 44 -23.07 39.58 -0.83
CA THR A 44 -21.74 39.64 -0.23
C THR A 44 -20.72 38.92 -1.14
N GLU A 45 -19.60 39.56 -1.36
CA GLU A 45 -18.49 38.98 -2.13
C GLU A 45 -17.57 38.16 -1.21
N TYR A 46 -17.16 36.99 -1.69
CA TYR A 46 -16.23 36.10 -1.01
C TYR A 46 -15.09 35.75 -1.95
N ARG A 47 -13.89 35.57 -1.41
CA ARG A 47 -12.72 35.10 -2.15
C ARG A 47 -12.41 33.68 -1.78
N VAL A 48 -12.38 32.80 -2.78
CA VAL A 48 -11.90 31.42 -2.64
C VAL A 48 -10.52 31.30 -3.26
N THR A 49 -9.56 30.86 -2.47
CA THR A 49 -8.17 30.62 -2.92
C THR A 49 -7.89 29.14 -2.85
N LEU A 50 -7.37 28.58 -3.94
CA LEU A 50 -6.85 27.22 -4.03
C LEU A 50 -5.35 27.26 -4.19
N ARG A 51 -4.64 26.48 -3.40
CA ARG A 51 -3.19 26.28 -3.56
C ARG A 51 -2.81 24.84 -3.22
N ASP A 52 -1.64 24.42 -3.65
CA ASP A 52 -1.04 23.17 -3.16
C ASP A 52 -0.56 23.36 -1.71
N LEU A 53 -0.82 22.41 -0.83
CA LEU A 53 -0.46 22.47 0.59
C LEU A 53 1.06 22.68 0.80
N THR A 54 1.87 22.18 -0.12
CA THR A 54 3.32 22.29 -0.13
C THR A 54 3.86 23.32 -1.14
N HIS A 55 3.00 24.18 -1.69
CA HIS A 55 3.34 25.27 -2.60
C HIS A 55 3.97 24.84 -3.94
N ARG A 56 3.64 23.64 -4.43
CA ARG A 56 4.03 23.14 -5.74
C ARG A 56 3.05 23.60 -6.82
N GLY A 57 3.45 23.52 -8.07
CA GLY A 57 2.60 23.84 -9.22
C GLY A 57 3.15 23.23 -10.51
N GLY A 58 2.48 23.49 -11.63
CA GLY A 58 2.82 23.02 -12.97
C GLY A 58 1.72 22.20 -13.64
N ASP A 59 1.97 21.71 -14.85
CA ASP A 59 0.96 21.09 -15.73
C ASP A 59 0.27 19.84 -15.16
N ARG A 60 0.90 19.20 -14.15
CA ARG A 60 0.37 18.00 -13.49
C ARG A 60 -0.45 18.29 -12.23
N PHE A 61 -0.73 19.57 -11.95
CA PHE A 61 -1.50 20.03 -10.79
C PHE A 61 -2.89 20.51 -11.20
N GLY A 62 -3.50 19.83 -12.16
CA GLY A 62 -4.86 20.14 -12.61
C GLY A 62 -5.89 19.95 -11.50
N TYR A 63 -6.95 20.76 -11.53
CA TYR A 63 -8.07 20.67 -10.58
C TYR A 63 -9.40 21.02 -11.24
N ARG A 64 -10.48 20.58 -10.61
CA ARG A 64 -11.84 21.02 -10.89
C ARG A 64 -12.45 21.62 -9.64
N MET A 65 -12.79 22.90 -9.69
CA MET A 65 -13.55 23.60 -8.64
C MET A 65 -15.03 23.61 -9.02
N SER A 66 -15.91 23.26 -8.07
CA SER A 66 -17.36 23.31 -8.26
C SER A 66 -17.96 24.11 -7.12
N PHE A 67 -18.87 25.00 -7.47
CA PHE A 67 -19.70 25.75 -6.53
C PHE A 67 -21.12 25.20 -6.63
N GLN A 68 -21.73 24.88 -5.49
CA GLN A 68 -23.08 24.33 -5.43
C GLN A 68 -23.88 25.10 -4.41
N ALA A 69 -25.10 25.49 -4.78
CA ALA A 69 -26.05 26.01 -3.82
C ALA A 69 -26.63 24.89 -2.95
N PRO A 70 -27.07 25.17 -1.70
CA PRO A 70 -27.59 24.16 -0.77
C PRO A 70 -28.87 23.46 -1.25
N ASP A 71 -29.55 23.99 -2.25
CA ASP A 71 -30.82 23.43 -2.79
C ASP A 71 -30.61 22.19 -3.70
N VAL A 72 -29.38 21.80 -3.99
CA VAL A 72 -29.13 20.55 -4.74
C VAL A 72 -29.26 19.36 -3.80
N ALA A 73 -30.34 18.60 -3.97
CA ALA A 73 -30.62 17.44 -3.12
C ALA A 73 -29.44 16.46 -3.06
N PRO A 74 -29.15 15.87 -1.89
CA PRO A 74 -28.19 14.78 -1.75
C PRO A 74 -28.49 13.67 -2.75
N ASP A 75 -27.45 13.17 -3.43
CA ASP A 75 -27.57 12.17 -4.49
C ASP A 75 -26.36 11.23 -4.55
N PHE A 76 -26.51 10.12 -5.26
CA PHE A 76 -25.42 9.18 -5.53
C PHE A 76 -25.51 8.64 -6.95
N THR A 77 -24.38 8.12 -7.46
CA THR A 77 -24.36 7.29 -8.66
C THR A 77 -23.63 5.99 -8.37
N VAL A 78 -24.02 4.92 -9.04
CA VAL A 78 -23.39 3.61 -8.95
C VAL A 78 -22.80 3.24 -10.29
N ARG A 79 -21.53 2.85 -10.28
CA ARG A 79 -20.82 2.35 -11.46
C ARG A 79 -20.33 0.93 -11.22
N ALA A 80 -20.46 0.07 -12.22
CA ALA A 80 -19.88 -1.26 -12.22
C ALA A 80 -18.77 -1.33 -13.29
N THR A 81 -17.59 -1.80 -12.88
CA THR A 81 -16.46 -1.97 -13.80
C THR A 81 -16.67 -3.22 -14.64
N GLY A 82 -16.53 -3.07 -15.98
CA GLY A 82 -16.79 -4.14 -16.94
C GLY A 82 -18.23 -4.14 -17.46
N GLY A 83 -18.55 -5.09 -18.34
CA GLY A 83 -19.87 -5.22 -18.93
C GLY A 83 -20.19 -6.64 -19.39
N ARG A 84 -19.20 -7.52 -19.49
CA ARG A 84 -19.35 -8.92 -19.93
C ARG A 84 -18.91 -9.87 -18.83
N PHE A 85 -19.84 -10.24 -17.98
CA PHE A 85 -19.58 -11.11 -16.84
C PHE A 85 -19.84 -12.57 -17.21
N ARG A 86 -18.94 -13.46 -16.82
CA ARG A 86 -19.02 -14.89 -17.09
C ARG A 86 -19.07 -15.63 -15.75
N VAL A 87 -20.15 -16.32 -15.49
CA VAL A 87 -20.31 -17.17 -14.33
C VAL A 87 -20.43 -18.63 -14.80
N THR A 88 -19.68 -19.51 -14.16
CA THR A 88 -19.77 -20.96 -14.45
C THR A 88 -20.82 -21.60 -13.56
N ARG A 89 -21.45 -22.67 -14.01
CA ARG A 89 -22.33 -23.49 -13.18
C ARG A 89 -21.64 -23.91 -11.88
N GLY A 90 -22.28 -23.69 -10.75
CA GLY A 90 -21.72 -23.95 -9.42
C GLY A 90 -20.60 -23.00 -9.01
N GLY A 91 -20.31 -21.96 -9.80
CA GLY A 91 -19.25 -20.97 -9.55
C GLY A 91 -19.79 -19.56 -9.31
N SER A 92 -18.87 -18.62 -9.18
CA SER A 92 -19.17 -17.21 -8.91
C SER A 92 -18.32 -16.29 -9.79
N VAL A 93 -18.85 -15.09 -10.03
CA VAL A 93 -18.13 -13.96 -10.63
C VAL A 93 -18.32 -12.73 -9.76
N ALA A 94 -17.24 -11.97 -9.54
CA ALA A 94 -17.28 -10.73 -8.78
C ALA A 94 -17.31 -9.52 -9.71
N VAL A 95 -18.21 -8.58 -9.42
CA VAL A 95 -18.39 -7.32 -10.12
C VAL A 95 -17.95 -6.20 -9.19
N ARG A 96 -16.97 -5.41 -9.60
CA ARG A 96 -16.53 -4.23 -8.85
C ARG A 96 -17.58 -3.13 -9.01
N CYS A 97 -18.17 -2.70 -7.92
CA CYS A 97 -19.13 -1.60 -7.86
C CYS A 97 -18.54 -0.43 -7.09
N GLU A 98 -18.72 0.78 -7.63
CA GLU A 98 -18.27 2.02 -7.04
C GLU A 98 -19.46 2.98 -6.86
N VAL A 99 -19.54 3.61 -5.70
CA VAL A 99 -20.54 4.63 -5.38
C VAL A 99 -19.87 5.98 -5.31
N GLU A 100 -20.28 6.88 -6.15
CA GLU A 100 -19.92 8.30 -6.06
C GLU A 100 -21.06 9.05 -5.34
N ARG A 101 -20.77 9.57 -4.16
CA ARG A 101 -21.69 10.35 -3.36
C ARG A 101 -21.58 11.83 -3.72
N ARG A 102 -22.72 12.52 -3.83
CA ARG A 102 -22.82 13.91 -4.29
C ARG A 102 -23.69 14.72 -3.36
N ASN A 103 -23.44 16.02 -3.31
CA ASN A 103 -24.28 17.02 -2.63
C ASN A 103 -24.53 16.69 -1.14
N GLY A 104 -23.48 16.23 -0.44
CA GLY A 104 -23.61 15.88 0.98
C GLY A 104 -24.30 14.54 1.26
N PHE A 105 -24.57 13.73 0.25
CA PHE A 105 -25.10 12.39 0.46
C PHE A 105 -24.08 11.52 1.19
N ASP A 106 -24.41 11.00 2.36
CA ASP A 106 -23.59 10.08 3.17
C ASP A 106 -24.32 8.77 3.51
N GLY A 107 -25.49 8.56 2.91
CA GLY A 107 -26.35 7.41 3.18
C GLY A 107 -25.74 6.06 2.77
N MET A 108 -26.28 5.00 3.35
CA MET A 108 -26.02 3.62 2.92
C MET A 108 -26.60 3.40 1.51
N VAL A 109 -25.87 2.70 0.65
CA VAL A 109 -26.33 2.31 -0.69
C VAL A 109 -26.38 0.81 -0.79
N ARG A 110 -27.53 0.25 -1.15
CA ARG A 110 -27.78 -1.17 -1.39
C ARG A 110 -27.94 -1.41 -2.88
N ILE A 111 -27.11 -2.27 -3.45
CA ILE A 111 -27.11 -2.62 -4.88
C ILE A 111 -27.75 -4.00 -5.04
N GLU A 112 -28.76 -4.08 -5.90
CA GLU A 112 -29.52 -5.29 -6.17
C GLU A 112 -29.70 -5.53 -7.68
N PRO A 113 -29.76 -6.79 -8.13
CA PRO A 113 -30.04 -7.12 -9.51
C PRO A 113 -31.48 -6.85 -9.88
N GLU A 114 -31.70 -6.55 -11.16
CA GLU A 114 -33.01 -6.52 -11.78
C GLU A 114 -33.10 -7.64 -12.81
N GLY A 115 -33.76 -8.75 -12.46
CA GLY A 115 -34.03 -9.82 -13.41
C GLY A 115 -32.82 -10.69 -13.80
N LEU A 116 -32.25 -11.41 -12.86
CA LEU A 116 -31.23 -12.43 -13.17
C LEU A 116 -31.87 -13.67 -13.86
N PRO A 117 -31.09 -14.39 -14.71
CA PRO A 117 -31.58 -15.60 -15.33
C PRO A 117 -31.85 -16.71 -14.31
N PRO A 118 -32.70 -17.70 -14.64
CA PRO A 118 -32.99 -18.82 -13.74
C PRO A 118 -31.72 -19.51 -13.22
N GLY A 119 -31.68 -19.82 -11.93
CA GLY A 119 -30.52 -20.46 -11.29
C GLY A 119 -29.32 -19.56 -11.07
N VAL A 120 -29.40 -18.27 -11.44
CA VAL A 120 -28.38 -17.26 -11.10
C VAL A 120 -28.93 -16.35 -10.00
N TRP A 121 -28.13 -16.07 -9.02
CA TRP A 121 -28.50 -15.26 -7.86
C TRP A 121 -27.35 -14.35 -7.41
N ALA A 122 -27.66 -13.24 -6.78
CA ALA A 122 -26.70 -12.35 -6.17
C ALA A 122 -27.30 -11.73 -4.90
N PRO A 123 -26.67 -11.86 -3.73
CA PRO A 123 -27.10 -11.13 -2.55
C PRO A 123 -26.92 -9.62 -2.78
N PRO A 124 -27.70 -8.78 -2.10
CA PRO A 124 -27.48 -7.35 -2.13
C PRO A 124 -26.05 -6.98 -1.69
N LEU A 125 -25.40 -6.09 -2.44
CA LEU A 125 -24.18 -5.45 -1.98
C LEU A 125 -24.54 -4.20 -1.21
N VAL A 126 -24.14 -4.12 0.04
CA VAL A 126 -24.38 -2.97 0.92
C VAL A 126 -23.10 -2.18 1.13
N LEU A 127 -23.11 -0.91 0.75
CA LEU A 127 -22.01 0.04 0.94
C LEU A 127 -22.42 1.09 1.97
N GLY A 128 -21.83 1.02 3.16
CA GLY A 128 -22.09 1.97 4.25
C GLY A 128 -21.57 3.38 3.98
N PRO A 129 -21.87 4.33 4.88
CA PRO A 129 -21.26 5.66 4.86
C PRO A 129 -19.73 5.57 4.78
N GLY A 130 -19.11 6.43 3.97
CA GLY A 130 -17.67 6.45 3.79
C GLY A 130 -17.09 5.30 2.94
N THR A 131 -17.89 4.25 2.63
CA THR A 131 -17.44 3.15 1.75
C THR A 131 -17.84 3.46 0.31
N SER A 132 -16.86 3.63 -0.57
CA SER A 132 -17.07 4.00 -1.97
C SER A 132 -16.98 2.81 -2.95
N MET A 133 -16.53 1.64 -2.51
CA MET A 133 -16.29 0.49 -3.38
C MET A 133 -16.62 -0.84 -2.68
N GLY A 134 -17.12 -1.80 -3.44
CA GLY A 134 -17.32 -3.17 -2.99
C GLY A 134 -17.38 -4.15 -4.15
N TRP A 135 -17.31 -5.42 -3.81
CA TRP A 135 -17.44 -6.52 -4.76
C TRP A 135 -18.84 -7.13 -4.66
N TRP A 136 -19.62 -6.99 -5.75
CA TRP A 136 -20.90 -7.63 -5.89
C TRP A 136 -20.72 -9.01 -6.50
N VAL A 137 -20.99 -10.06 -5.72
CA VAL A 137 -20.76 -11.44 -6.16
C VAL A 137 -22.05 -12.02 -6.74
N ILE A 138 -21.97 -12.48 -7.98
CA ILE A 138 -23.05 -13.16 -8.71
C ILE A 138 -22.67 -14.63 -8.82
N SER A 139 -23.55 -15.53 -8.40
CA SER A 139 -23.32 -16.98 -8.38
C SER A 139 -24.36 -17.70 -9.23
N ALA A 140 -23.98 -18.84 -9.78
CA ALA A 140 -24.88 -19.72 -10.52
C ALA A 140 -24.97 -21.09 -9.86
N ASN A 141 -26.19 -21.64 -9.80
CA ASN A 141 -26.42 -23.00 -9.36
C ASN A 141 -25.76 -24.02 -10.33
N ALA A 142 -25.52 -25.21 -9.85
CA ALA A 142 -24.91 -26.28 -10.67
C ALA A 142 -25.78 -26.69 -11.89
N ASP A 143 -27.07 -26.50 -11.80
CA ASP A 143 -28.08 -26.79 -12.84
C ASP A 143 -28.55 -25.54 -13.61
N ALA A 144 -28.00 -24.37 -13.36
CA ALA A 144 -28.40 -23.13 -14.05
C ALA A 144 -28.37 -23.31 -15.57
N PRO A 145 -29.40 -22.88 -16.33
CA PRO A 145 -29.41 -22.98 -17.77
C PRO A 145 -28.23 -22.23 -18.40
N LEU A 146 -27.59 -22.85 -19.40
CA LEU A 146 -26.54 -22.16 -20.18
C LEU A 146 -27.17 -21.08 -21.06
N GLY A 147 -26.49 -19.97 -21.19
CA GLY A 147 -26.98 -18.87 -22.02
C GLY A 147 -26.47 -17.52 -21.57
N TYR A 148 -27.01 -16.46 -22.11
CA TYR A 148 -26.69 -15.10 -21.74
C TYR A 148 -27.93 -14.23 -21.62
N THR A 149 -27.87 -13.21 -20.77
CA THR A 149 -28.94 -12.25 -20.62
C THR A 149 -28.36 -10.87 -20.26
N ALA A 150 -29.14 -9.81 -20.47
CA ALA A 150 -28.76 -8.48 -20.07
C ALA A 150 -28.71 -8.42 -18.53
N LEU A 151 -27.63 -7.91 -17.99
CA LEU A 151 -27.47 -7.66 -16.56
C LEU A 151 -27.89 -6.22 -16.26
N LYS A 152 -28.91 -6.08 -15.45
CA LYS A 152 -29.37 -4.80 -14.91
C LYS A 152 -29.30 -4.82 -13.40
N ALA A 153 -29.04 -3.67 -12.80
CA ALA A 153 -29.04 -3.53 -11.36
C ALA A 153 -29.38 -2.10 -10.95
N ASN A 154 -29.89 -1.94 -9.74
CA ASN A 154 -30.24 -0.66 -9.15
C ASN A 154 -29.56 -0.50 -7.79
N GLY A 155 -29.14 0.73 -7.50
CA GLY A 155 -28.73 1.17 -6.18
C GLY A 155 -29.90 1.85 -5.48
N PHE A 156 -30.16 1.45 -4.23
CA PHE A 156 -31.23 1.96 -3.38
C PHE A 156 -30.64 2.59 -2.12
N SER A 157 -31.25 3.69 -1.67
CA SER A 157 -30.94 4.30 -0.39
C SER A 157 -32.16 5.00 0.19
N ASP A 158 -32.31 4.95 1.51
CA ASP A 158 -33.33 5.69 2.26
C ASP A 158 -32.67 6.85 3.01
N HIS A 159 -32.18 7.83 2.27
CA HIS A 159 -31.54 9.03 2.83
C HIS A 159 -32.58 10.05 3.29
N GLN A 160 -32.52 10.47 4.56
CA GLN A 160 -33.47 11.45 5.16
C GLN A 160 -34.93 11.07 4.93
N ALA A 161 -35.28 9.78 5.08
CA ALA A 161 -36.63 9.25 4.86
C ALA A 161 -37.19 9.44 3.42
N LYS A 162 -36.33 9.75 2.45
CA LYS A 162 -36.68 9.80 1.03
C LYS A 162 -36.01 8.66 0.29
N PRO A 163 -36.79 7.76 -0.35
CA PRO A 163 -36.19 6.67 -1.15
C PRO A 163 -35.52 7.26 -2.40
N LEU A 164 -34.28 6.89 -2.59
CA LEU A 164 -33.51 7.19 -3.80
C LEU A 164 -33.20 5.89 -4.54
N THR A 165 -33.48 5.86 -5.83
CA THR A 165 -33.14 4.75 -6.72
C THR A 165 -32.31 5.26 -7.87
N ARG A 166 -31.18 4.58 -8.16
CA ARG A 166 -30.29 4.91 -9.27
C ARG A 166 -29.86 3.62 -9.98
N SER A 167 -30.04 3.59 -11.29
CA SER A 167 -29.58 2.46 -12.09
C SER A 167 -28.05 2.36 -12.07
N VAL A 168 -27.54 1.15 -11.97
CA VAL A 168 -26.10 0.87 -12.04
C VAL A 168 -25.60 1.10 -13.47
N GLN A 169 -24.58 1.93 -13.60
CA GLN A 169 -23.92 2.21 -14.88
C GLN A 169 -22.76 1.24 -15.08
N PHE A 170 -22.90 0.34 -16.04
CA PHE A 170 -21.80 -0.55 -16.46
C PHE A 170 -20.89 0.21 -17.44
N SER A 171 -19.59 -0.11 -17.43
CA SER A 171 -18.61 0.52 -18.35
C SER A 171 -18.91 0.22 -19.82
N GLU A 172 -19.54 -0.93 -20.07
CA GLU A 172 -20.13 -1.36 -21.35
C GLU A 172 -21.56 -1.81 -21.09
N MET A 173 -22.29 -2.27 -22.10
CA MET A 173 -23.59 -2.89 -21.86
C MET A 173 -23.44 -4.12 -20.96
N GLY A 174 -24.15 -4.15 -19.83
CA GLY A 174 -24.11 -5.24 -18.87
C GLY A 174 -24.68 -6.54 -19.43
N TRP A 175 -23.87 -7.58 -19.51
CA TRP A 175 -24.28 -8.94 -19.89
C TRP A 175 -23.76 -9.96 -18.87
N ILE A 176 -24.60 -10.93 -18.52
CA ILE A 176 -24.19 -12.11 -17.76
C ILE A 176 -24.33 -13.35 -18.63
N THR A 177 -23.28 -14.16 -18.69
CA THR A 177 -23.24 -15.42 -19.44
C THR A 177 -23.01 -16.56 -18.47
N VAL A 178 -23.92 -17.54 -18.47
CA VAL A 178 -23.77 -18.81 -17.74
C VAL A 178 -23.01 -19.79 -18.60
N LEU A 179 -21.85 -20.22 -18.15
CA LEU A 179 -20.96 -21.16 -18.83
C LEU A 179 -21.04 -22.56 -18.18
N PRO A 180 -20.59 -23.62 -18.87
CA PRO A 180 -20.42 -24.94 -18.26
C PRO A 180 -19.63 -24.89 -16.94
N ALA A 181 -19.87 -25.87 -16.07
CA ALA A 181 -19.14 -25.98 -14.81
C ALA A 181 -17.64 -26.13 -15.05
N VAL A 182 -16.85 -25.49 -14.19
CA VAL A 182 -15.40 -25.76 -14.14
C VAL A 182 -15.12 -26.89 -13.12
N PRO A 183 -14.11 -27.73 -13.33
CA PRO A 183 -13.84 -28.87 -12.48
C PRO A 183 -13.05 -28.49 -11.23
N PHE A 184 -13.23 -27.27 -10.74
CA PHE A 184 -12.64 -26.79 -9.49
C PHE A 184 -13.48 -25.68 -8.86
N ASP A 185 -13.42 -25.56 -7.56
CA ASP A 185 -13.93 -24.41 -6.81
C ASP A 185 -12.84 -23.86 -5.88
N LEU A 186 -13.09 -22.66 -5.35
CA LEU A 186 -12.16 -21.91 -4.53
C LEU A 186 -12.79 -21.56 -3.19
N SER A 187 -12.06 -21.86 -2.12
CA SER A 187 -12.38 -21.35 -0.79
C SER A 187 -11.19 -20.63 -0.17
N VAL A 188 -11.46 -19.66 0.68
CA VAL A 188 -10.45 -18.83 1.34
C VAL A 188 -10.70 -18.76 2.84
N ALA A 189 -9.64 -18.70 3.62
CA ALA A 189 -9.68 -18.59 5.07
C ALA A 189 -8.51 -17.70 5.56
N PRO A 190 -8.67 -16.99 6.68
CA PRO A 190 -9.88 -16.84 7.48
C PRO A 190 -10.94 -15.99 6.79
N ALA A 191 -12.14 -15.90 7.34
CA ALA A 191 -13.24 -15.09 6.82
C ALA A 191 -13.01 -13.56 6.95
N SER A 192 -12.04 -13.14 7.75
CA SER A 192 -11.60 -11.75 7.90
C SER A 192 -10.13 -11.69 8.25
N LEU A 193 -9.48 -10.59 7.86
CA LEU A 193 -8.07 -10.30 8.16
C LEU A 193 -7.93 -8.95 8.85
N THR A 194 -6.91 -8.85 9.68
CA THR A 194 -6.44 -7.58 10.23
C THR A 194 -4.95 -7.46 9.98
N ALA A 195 -4.50 -6.32 9.49
CA ALA A 195 -3.09 -6.00 9.32
C ALA A 195 -2.84 -4.53 9.62
N GLU A 196 -1.68 -4.21 10.16
CA GLU A 196 -1.23 -2.83 10.28
C GLU A 196 -0.67 -2.34 8.94
N GLN A 197 -0.66 -1.03 8.72
CA GLN A 197 0.12 -0.43 7.64
C GLN A 197 1.58 -0.90 7.73
N ASN A 198 2.24 -1.10 6.60
CA ASN A 198 3.60 -1.64 6.49
C ASN A 198 3.79 -3.06 7.05
N ALA A 199 2.72 -3.83 7.16
CA ALA A 199 2.76 -5.21 7.65
C ALA A 199 2.34 -6.22 6.58
N ASN A 200 2.72 -7.47 6.82
CA ASN A 200 2.34 -8.61 5.99
C ASN A 200 1.29 -9.46 6.71
N THR A 201 0.36 -9.96 5.95
CA THR A 201 -0.60 -10.99 6.39
C THR A 201 -0.81 -12.02 5.27
N ALA A 202 -1.67 -13.00 5.45
CA ALA A 202 -1.93 -13.96 4.40
C ALA A 202 -3.30 -14.61 4.51
N LEU A 203 -3.84 -15.02 3.37
CA LEU A 203 -4.98 -15.91 3.24
C LEU A 203 -4.50 -17.33 2.94
N GLU A 204 -5.10 -18.30 3.57
CA GLU A 204 -5.05 -19.68 3.10
C GLU A 204 -6.07 -19.84 1.98
N VAL A 205 -5.64 -20.31 0.83
CA VAL A 205 -6.50 -20.63 -0.31
C VAL A 205 -6.53 -22.12 -0.52
N ARG A 206 -7.74 -22.64 -0.75
CA ARG A 206 -7.97 -24.05 -1.02
C ARG A 206 -8.74 -24.18 -2.32
N VAL A 207 -8.21 -24.99 -3.22
CA VAL A 207 -8.85 -25.40 -4.48
C VAL A 207 -9.37 -26.82 -4.30
N ASN A 208 -10.66 -27.00 -4.44
CA ASN A 208 -11.28 -28.31 -4.47
C ASN A 208 -11.39 -28.76 -5.93
N ARG A 209 -10.66 -29.82 -6.29
CA ARG A 209 -10.59 -30.37 -7.65
C ARG A 209 -11.64 -31.45 -7.84
N ARG A 210 -12.33 -31.44 -8.99
CA ARG A 210 -13.42 -32.38 -9.35
C ARG A 210 -13.13 -32.99 -10.70
N ASP A 211 -13.88 -34.03 -11.05
CA ASP A 211 -13.86 -34.66 -12.38
C ASP A 211 -12.46 -35.07 -12.85
N ASN A 212 -11.61 -35.55 -11.94
CA ASN A 212 -10.21 -35.91 -12.18
C ASN A 212 -9.35 -34.74 -12.76
N PHE A 213 -9.77 -33.49 -12.55
CA PHE A 213 -8.99 -32.35 -12.96
C PHE A 213 -7.74 -32.21 -12.07
N ASP A 214 -6.59 -32.33 -12.70
CA ASP A 214 -5.29 -32.21 -12.04
C ASP A 214 -4.39 -31.12 -12.65
N GLY A 215 -4.96 -30.23 -13.45
CA GLY A 215 -4.24 -29.14 -14.08
C GLY A 215 -3.74 -28.09 -13.07
N GLU A 216 -2.76 -27.30 -13.50
CA GLU A 216 -2.28 -26.14 -12.76
C GLU A 216 -3.40 -25.13 -12.54
N VAL A 217 -3.48 -24.56 -11.32
CA VAL A 217 -4.45 -23.50 -10.98
C VAL A 217 -3.69 -22.28 -10.48
N ARG A 218 -3.92 -21.16 -11.13
CA ARG A 218 -3.39 -19.87 -10.72
C ARG A 218 -4.38 -19.13 -9.81
N ILE A 219 -3.93 -18.70 -8.66
CA ILE A 219 -4.71 -17.93 -7.69
C ILE A 219 -4.28 -16.47 -7.74
N LEU A 220 -5.25 -15.59 -7.90
CA LEU A 220 -5.05 -14.15 -7.96
C LEU A 220 -6.01 -13.46 -7.00
N ALA A 221 -5.63 -12.28 -6.52
CA ALA A 221 -6.58 -11.35 -5.93
C ALA A 221 -6.82 -10.22 -6.93
N GLU A 222 -8.02 -9.67 -6.89
CA GLU A 222 -8.33 -8.45 -7.62
C GLU A 222 -7.58 -7.26 -7.01
N ASP A 223 -7.23 -6.28 -7.84
CA ASP A 223 -6.42 -5.14 -7.45
C ASP A 223 -7.01 -4.37 -6.27
N LEU A 224 -6.21 -4.18 -5.25
CA LEU A 224 -6.54 -3.43 -4.05
C LEU A 224 -5.47 -2.35 -3.81
N SER A 225 -5.84 -1.09 -3.97
CA SER A 225 -4.91 0.04 -3.79
C SER A 225 -4.21 -0.03 -2.42
N GLY A 226 -2.90 0.11 -2.42
CA GLY A 226 -2.08 0.08 -1.21
C GLY A 226 -1.87 -1.31 -0.59
N VAL A 227 -2.29 -2.40 -1.27
CA VAL A 227 -2.02 -3.77 -0.84
C VAL A 227 -1.46 -4.56 -2.02
N SER A 228 -0.25 -5.07 -1.89
CA SER A 228 0.37 -5.95 -2.89
C SER A 228 0.01 -7.40 -2.58
N ILE A 229 -0.54 -8.10 -3.57
CA ILE A 229 -0.98 -9.49 -3.45
C ILE A 229 -0.45 -10.27 -4.66
N PRO A 230 0.79 -10.79 -4.60
CA PRO A 230 1.35 -11.54 -5.72
C PRO A 230 0.55 -12.83 -5.97
N ALA A 231 0.32 -13.12 -7.25
CA ALA A 231 -0.35 -14.34 -7.66
C ALA A 231 0.46 -15.58 -7.25
N VAL A 232 -0.25 -16.67 -6.95
CA VAL A 232 0.33 -17.96 -6.57
C VAL A 232 -0.19 -19.03 -7.52
N THR A 233 0.69 -19.89 -7.96
CA THR A 233 0.35 -21.05 -8.80
C THR A 233 0.37 -22.33 -7.96
N LEU A 234 -0.76 -23.06 -7.98
CA LEU A 234 -0.84 -24.41 -7.43
C LEU A 234 -0.54 -25.40 -8.56
N PRO A 235 0.57 -26.16 -8.45
CA PRO A 235 0.86 -27.25 -9.38
C PRO A 235 -0.22 -28.34 -9.37
N SER A 236 -0.10 -29.26 -10.33
CA SER A 236 -0.85 -30.52 -10.36
C SER A 236 -0.83 -31.23 -8.98
N GLY A 237 -1.97 -31.75 -8.54
CA GLY A 237 -2.15 -32.45 -7.27
C GLY A 237 -2.22 -31.58 -6.02
N GLN A 238 -1.72 -30.36 -6.05
CA GLN A 238 -1.82 -29.46 -4.89
C GLN A 238 -3.19 -28.82 -4.78
N THR A 239 -3.71 -28.80 -3.54
CA THR A 239 -5.04 -28.23 -3.25
C THR A 239 -5.00 -27.04 -2.31
N ARG A 240 -3.86 -26.68 -1.75
CA ARG A 240 -3.73 -25.58 -0.78
C ARG A 240 -2.50 -24.74 -1.07
N SER A 241 -2.64 -23.45 -0.82
CA SER A 241 -1.53 -22.51 -0.83
C SER A 241 -1.80 -21.33 0.09
N ARG A 242 -0.78 -20.52 0.30
CA ARG A 242 -0.87 -19.29 1.08
C ARG A 242 -0.71 -18.10 0.15
N LEU A 243 -1.71 -17.25 0.10
CA LEU A 243 -1.70 -16.00 -0.64
C LEU A 243 -1.22 -14.89 0.31
N ALA A 244 0.00 -14.40 0.08
CA ALA A 244 0.58 -13.34 0.88
C ALA A 244 -0.02 -11.99 0.52
N LEU A 245 -0.29 -11.15 1.53
CA LEU A 245 -0.74 -9.78 1.38
C LEU A 245 0.26 -8.86 2.09
N GLN A 246 0.75 -7.86 1.38
CA GLN A 246 1.62 -6.84 1.92
C GLN A 246 0.90 -5.49 1.89
N VAL A 247 0.55 -4.97 3.05
CA VAL A 247 -0.03 -3.64 3.19
C VAL A 247 1.08 -2.62 3.10
N SER A 248 0.97 -1.67 2.17
CA SER A 248 1.97 -0.60 2.06
C SER A 248 1.89 0.35 3.26
N GLN A 249 2.96 1.11 3.49
CA GLN A 249 2.97 2.15 4.53
C GLN A 249 1.91 3.25 4.30
N ASN A 250 1.53 3.48 3.04
CA ASN A 250 0.50 4.44 2.63
C ASN A 250 -0.82 3.75 2.29
N GLY A 251 -0.98 2.47 2.67
CA GLY A 251 -2.23 1.76 2.53
C GLY A 251 -3.34 2.49 3.28
N GLU A 252 -4.46 2.70 2.62
CA GLU A 252 -5.60 3.38 3.23
C GLU A 252 -6.12 2.58 4.42
N ALA A 253 -6.24 3.23 5.58
CA ALA A 253 -6.78 2.62 6.79
C ALA A 253 -8.30 2.37 6.66
N GLY A 254 -8.78 1.34 7.36
CA GLY A 254 -10.18 0.94 7.33
C GLY A 254 -10.40 -0.45 6.77
N VAL A 255 -11.66 -0.80 6.53
CA VAL A 255 -12.03 -2.11 6.01
C VAL A 255 -12.00 -2.09 4.49
N ARG A 256 -11.22 -3.02 3.93
CA ARG A 256 -10.98 -3.16 2.49
C ARG A 256 -11.35 -4.58 2.03
N PRO A 257 -12.23 -4.77 1.06
CA PRO A 257 -12.64 -6.10 0.62
C PRO A 257 -11.59 -6.71 -0.34
N VAL A 258 -11.00 -7.83 0.05
CA VAL A 258 -10.10 -8.63 -0.78
C VAL A 258 -10.93 -9.67 -1.53
N MET A 259 -10.94 -9.60 -2.87
CA MET A 259 -11.60 -10.59 -3.71
C MET A 259 -10.56 -11.49 -4.36
N VAL A 260 -10.75 -12.80 -4.23
CA VAL A 260 -9.83 -13.82 -4.75
C VAL A 260 -10.52 -14.62 -5.87
N ARG A 261 -9.76 -14.92 -6.92
CA ARG A 261 -10.20 -15.79 -8.01
C ARG A 261 -9.17 -16.86 -8.33
N ALA A 262 -9.67 -17.96 -8.88
CA ALA A 262 -8.87 -19.05 -9.41
C ALA A 262 -9.02 -19.11 -10.93
N GLU A 263 -7.92 -19.31 -11.64
CA GLU A 263 -7.86 -19.48 -13.10
C GLU A 263 -7.12 -20.75 -13.44
N ALA A 264 -7.59 -21.47 -14.45
CA ALA A 264 -6.94 -22.66 -14.99
C ALA A 264 -7.22 -22.83 -16.47
N LYS A 265 -6.44 -23.65 -17.12
CA LYS A 265 -6.77 -24.17 -18.45
C LYS A 265 -7.47 -25.52 -18.30
N VAL A 266 -8.71 -25.61 -18.77
CA VAL A 266 -9.50 -26.84 -18.78
C VAL A 266 -9.72 -27.23 -20.24
N GLN A 267 -9.24 -28.40 -20.66
CA GLN A 267 -9.29 -28.87 -22.04
C GLN A 267 -8.80 -27.79 -23.06
N GLY A 268 -7.73 -27.06 -22.70
CA GLY A 268 -7.16 -26.00 -23.54
C GLY A 268 -7.87 -24.63 -23.45
N HIS A 269 -9.01 -24.54 -22.80
CA HIS A 269 -9.76 -23.29 -22.66
C HIS A 269 -9.53 -22.64 -21.28
N ALA A 270 -9.47 -21.31 -21.26
CA ALA A 270 -9.40 -20.55 -20.02
C ALA A 270 -10.70 -20.69 -19.22
N ALA A 271 -10.58 -21.07 -17.96
CA ALA A 271 -11.68 -21.20 -17.01
C ALA A 271 -11.34 -20.47 -15.73
N SER A 272 -12.31 -19.81 -15.12
CA SER A 272 -12.11 -19.07 -13.87
C SER A 272 -13.34 -19.10 -12.98
N THR A 273 -13.12 -19.00 -11.67
CA THR A 273 -14.15 -18.78 -10.67
C THR A 273 -13.65 -17.88 -9.56
N HIS A 274 -14.52 -17.07 -8.97
CA HIS A 274 -14.21 -16.26 -7.81
C HIS A 274 -14.60 -16.96 -6.51
N ALA A 275 -14.03 -16.52 -5.40
CA ALA A 275 -14.54 -16.87 -4.09
C ALA A 275 -16.00 -16.37 -3.94
N THR A 276 -16.80 -17.07 -3.17
CA THR A 276 -18.25 -16.78 -2.98
C THR A 276 -18.49 -15.48 -2.19
N ALA A 277 -17.48 -14.95 -1.53
CA ALA A 277 -17.52 -13.67 -0.82
C ALA A 277 -16.13 -13.02 -0.77
N PRO A 278 -16.06 -11.69 -0.74
CA PRO A 278 -14.81 -11.00 -0.44
C PRO A 278 -14.42 -11.18 1.03
N VAL A 279 -13.12 -11.23 1.29
CA VAL A 279 -12.57 -11.26 2.66
C VAL A 279 -12.32 -9.83 3.11
N PRO A 280 -12.98 -9.33 4.16
CA PRO A 280 -12.69 -8.01 4.71
C PRO A 280 -11.30 -7.99 5.34
N LEU A 281 -10.43 -7.13 4.83
CA LEU A 281 -9.13 -6.78 5.39
C LEU A 281 -9.27 -5.47 6.15
N THR A 282 -9.13 -5.50 7.48
CA THR A 282 -9.07 -4.30 8.32
C THR A 282 -7.62 -3.81 8.36
N VAL A 283 -7.35 -2.71 7.67
CA VAL A 283 -6.05 -2.03 7.71
C VAL A 283 -6.04 -1.06 8.90
N GLN A 284 -5.16 -1.32 9.87
CA GLN A 284 -4.98 -0.47 11.03
C GLN A 284 -3.91 0.58 10.77
N PRO A 285 -4.18 1.86 11.06
CA PRO A 285 -3.17 2.91 10.94
C PRO A 285 -2.10 2.71 12.01
N ILE A 286 -0.85 3.04 11.68
CA ILE A 286 0.26 3.05 12.64
C ILE A 286 0.64 4.48 13.01
N PRO A 287 1.03 4.74 14.29
CA PRO A 287 1.27 6.09 14.78
C PRO A 287 2.63 6.66 14.37
N MET A 288 3.49 5.86 13.74
CA MET A 288 4.81 6.30 13.30
C MET A 288 5.36 5.46 12.15
N PHE A 289 6.15 6.10 11.27
CA PHE A 289 7.00 5.43 10.29
C PHE A 289 8.45 5.76 10.49
N LEU A 290 9.31 4.80 10.16
CA LEU A 290 10.75 4.92 10.22
C LEU A 290 11.36 4.82 8.82
N THR A 291 12.29 5.71 8.54
CA THR A 291 13.12 5.65 7.34
C THR A 291 14.58 5.87 7.74
N ALA A 292 15.44 4.93 7.35
CA ALA A 292 16.88 5.14 7.43
C ALA A 292 17.38 5.81 6.16
N MET A 293 18.34 6.74 6.26
CA MET A 293 18.91 7.46 5.13
C MET A 293 20.34 7.92 5.41
N LEU A 294 21.10 8.19 4.35
CA LEU A 294 22.41 8.84 4.50
C LEU A 294 22.22 10.31 4.85
N PRO A 295 23.15 10.93 5.60
CA PRO A 295 23.11 12.34 5.89
C PRO A 295 23.03 13.16 4.59
N GLY A 296 22.15 14.18 4.57
CA GLY A 296 21.98 15.05 3.40
C GLY A 296 21.20 14.45 2.22
N SER A 297 20.72 13.20 2.32
CA SER A 297 19.89 12.60 1.28
C SER A 297 18.49 13.22 1.25
N PRO A 298 17.88 13.40 0.05
CA PRO A 298 16.50 13.86 -0.05
C PRO A 298 15.52 12.84 0.55
N PHE A 299 14.44 13.33 1.16
CA PHE A 299 13.47 12.56 1.96
C PHE A 299 12.78 11.38 1.24
N PHE A 300 12.85 11.29 -0.08
CA PHE A 300 12.06 10.34 -0.89
C PHE A 300 12.87 9.23 -1.56
N ARG A 301 14.06 8.89 -1.03
CA ARG A 301 14.82 7.77 -1.58
C ARG A 301 14.28 6.44 -1.05
N THR A 302 13.84 5.59 -1.95
CA THR A 302 13.43 4.20 -1.68
C THR A 302 14.61 3.22 -1.71
N ASP A 303 15.80 3.70 -2.08
CA ASP A 303 16.99 2.88 -2.17
C ASP A 303 17.46 2.43 -0.78
N PRO A 304 17.92 1.19 -0.61
CA PRO A 304 18.46 0.71 0.65
C PRO A 304 19.70 1.53 1.04
N VAL A 305 19.83 1.84 2.34
CA VAL A 305 21.00 2.52 2.88
C VAL A 305 22.21 1.57 2.81
N ARG A 306 23.27 2.03 2.14
CA ARG A 306 24.53 1.32 2.04
C ARG A 306 25.63 2.12 2.74
N LEU A 307 26.26 1.49 3.71
CA LEU A 307 27.34 2.06 4.51
C LEU A 307 28.63 1.28 4.25
N SER A 308 29.77 1.95 4.44
CA SER A 308 31.08 1.33 4.39
C SER A 308 31.95 1.83 5.54
N ALA A 309 32.80 0.97 6.07
CA ALA A 309 33.79 1.34 7.06
C ALA A 309 34.96 0.35 7.05
N VAL A 310 36.14 0.79 7.54
CA VAL A 310 37.35 -0.01 7.66
C VAL A 310 37.45 -0.58 9.09
N ALA A 311 37.77 -1.87 9.21
CA ALA A 311 38.00 -2.51 10.49
C ALA A 311 39.40 -2.18 11.01
N LEU A 312 39.51 -1.25 11.98
CA LEU A 312 40.78 -0.81 12.57
C LEU A 312 40.94 -1.33 14.00
N PRO A 313 42.19 -1.38 14.56
CA PRO A 313 42.44 -1.77 15.94
C PRO A 313 41.62 -0.95 16.95
N GLU A 314 41.25 -1.61 18.05
CA GLU A 314 40.45 -0.98 19.10
C GLU A 314 41.22 0.23 19.70
N GLY A 315 40.54 1.35 19.89
CA GLY A 315 41.16 2.60 20.33
C GLY A 315 41.67 3.52 19.21
N THR A 316 41.76 3.06 17.96
CA THR A 316 42.11 3.91 16.82
C THR A 316 41.07 5.00 16.61
N GLN A 317 41.49 6.26 16.60
CA GLN A 317 40.66 7.40 16.23
C GLN A 317 40.91 7.71 14.75
N SER A 318 40.05 7.18 13.89
CA SER A 318 40.10 7.44 12.44
C SER A 318 38.69 7.55 11.90
N GLU A 319 38.47 8.47 10.96
CA GLU A 319 37.19 8.57 10.25
C GLU A 319 36.91 7.32 9.39
N ALA A 320 37.96 6.59 9.00
CA ALA A 320 37.83 5.40 8.19
C ALA A 320 37.10 4.24 8.88
N ASN A 321 37.18 4.15 10.25
CA ASN A 321 36.45 3.13 11.02
C ASN A 321 35.11 3.61 11.55
N GLN A 322 34.63 4.75 11.10
CA GLN A 322 33.35 5.32 11.52
C GLN A 322 32.46 5.52 10.32
N THR A 323 31.17 5.33 10.54
CA THR A 323 30.14 5.66 9.57
C THR A 323 28.89 6.09 10.31
N GLN A 324 28.00 6.81 9.64
CA GLN A 324 26.78 7.30 10.26
C GLN A 324 25.63 7.29 9.27
N PHE A 325 24.44 7.22 9.82
CA PHE A 325 23.21 7.36 9.08
C PHE A 325 22.14 8.03 9.95
N VAL A 326 21.11 8.56 9.30
CA VAL A 326 20.01 9.26 9.97
C VAL A 326 18.78 8.38 9.94
N VAL A 327 18.10 8.25 11.10
CA VAL A 327 16.78 7.67 11.19
C VAL A 327 15.78 8.80 11.30
N LYS A 328 14.89 8.91 10.31
CA LYS A 328 13.76 9.85 10.34
C LYS A 328 12.48 9.14 10.74
N VAL A 329 11.63 9.85 11.47
CA VAL A 329 10.32 9.40 11.92
C VAL A 329 9.26 10.35 11.39
N GLU A 330 8.29 9.81 10.68
CA GLU A 330 7.02 10.47 10.43
C GLU A 330 6.08 10.14 11.58
N ARG A 331 5.72 11.14 12.37
CA ARG A 331 4.79 11.00 13.50
C ARG A 331 3.36 11.20 13.02
N ARG A 332 2.53 10.19 13.24
CA ARG A 332 1.09 10.21 12.91
C ARG A 332 0.28 10.20 14.21
N GLY A 333 0.22 11.35 14.86
CA GLY A 333 -0.41 11.49 16.17
C GLY A 333 0.43 11.03 17.36
N LEU A 334 1.63 10.47 17.15
CA LEU A 334 2.54 10.11 18.23
C LEU A 334 3.24 11.34 18.77
N THR A 335 3.07 11.63 20.06
CA THR A 335 3.69 12.79 20.75
C THR A 335 4.85 12.40 21.68
N GLY A 336 4.97 11.13 22.04
CA GLY A 336 5.97 10.65 23.00
C GLY A 336 7.39 10.55 22.44
N GLN A 337 8.35 10.28 23.34
CA GLN A 337 9.72 9.91 23.01
C GLN A 337 9.73 8.56 22.28
N ILE A 338 10.66 8.39 21.33
CA ILE A 338 10.86 7.16 20.60
C ILE A 338 12.23 6.60 20.94
N GLU A 339 12.23 5.39 21.46
CA GLU A 339 13.45 4.65 21.73
C GLU A 339 13.89 3.89 20.47
N LEU A 340 15.19 3.96 20.18
CA LEU A 340 15.79 3.26 19.06
C LEU A 340 16.72 2.16 19.56
N ARG A 341 16.75 1.04 18.87
CA ARG A 341 17.74 -0.02 19.04
C ARG A 341 18.10 -0.62 17.71
N LEU A 342 19.25 -1.27 17.63
CA LEU A 342 19.69 -2.01 16.46
C LEU A 342 19.43 -3.51 16.66
N GLU A 343 18.95 -4.16 15.62
CA GLU A 343 18.82 -5.62 15.55
C GLU A 343 19.78 -6.14 14.46
N ASP A 344 20.41 -7.29 14.73
CA ASP A 344 21.33 -8.00 13.83
C ASP A 344 22.61 -7.20 13.51
N LEU A 345 23.07 -6.34 14.42
CA LEU A 345 24.33 -5.63 14.25
C LEU A 345 25.50 -6.64 14.27
N PRO A 346 26.42 -6.59 13.28
CA PRO A 346 27.54 -7.54 13.21
C PRO A 346 28.50 -7.39 14.41
N LYS A 347 29.13 -8.51 14.77
CA LYS A 347 30.17 -8.49 15.82
C LYS A 347 31.29 -7.51 15.46
N GLY A 348 31.87 -6.85 16.48
CA GLY A 348 32.93 -5.88 16.28
C GLY A 348 32.45 -4.50 15.81
N VAL A 349 31.15 -4.29 15.65
CA VAL A 349 30.56 -2.99 15.39
C VAL A 349 29.85 -2.46 16.65
N GLN A 350 30.25 -1.29 17.11
CA GLN A 350 29.63 -0.55 18.21
C GLN A 350 28.75 0.56 17.64
N ALA A 351 27.64 0.89 18.31
CA ALA A 351 26.73 1.92 17.87
C ALA A 351 26.39 2.89 19.01
N GLN A 352 26.35 4.19 18.69
CA GLN A 352 25.69 5.19 19.52
C GLN A 352 24.27 5.40 18.98
N VAL A 353 23.28 5.04 19.78
CA VAL A 353 21.87 5.04 19.40
C VAL A 353 21.08 5.99 20.29
N PRO A 354 20.94 7.27 19.90
CA PRO A 354 20.15 8.23 20.68
C PRO A 354 18.66 7.99 20.50
N SER A 355 17.85 8.30 21.51
CA SER A 355 16.40 8.36 21.38
C SER A 355 15.97 9.59 20.61
N ILE A 356 14.82 9.50 19.92
CA ILE A 356 14.18 10.66 19.25
C ILE A 356 13.24 11.33 20.27
N LEU A 357 13.60 12.53 20.70
CA LEU A 357 12.82 13.29 21.67
C LEU A 357 11.46 13.71 21.09
N THR A 358 10.53 14.09 21.97
CA THR A 358 9.13 14.42 21.66
C THR A 358 8.97 15.44 20.53
N ASN A 359 9.84 16.43 20.45
CA ASN A 359 9.80 17.52 19.46
C ASN A 359 10.76 17.31 18.29
N LYS A 360 11.41 16.16 18.19
CA LYS A 360 12.34 15.82 17.12
C LYS A 360 11.74 14.77 16.18
N THR A 361 12.17 14.81 14.94
CA THR A 361 11.74 13.88 13.90
C THR A 361 12.87 13.03 13.35
N GLU A 362 14.09 13.21 13.88
CA GLU A 362 15.24 12.45 13.42
C GLU A 362 16.28 12.25 14.53
N ALA A 363 17.11 11.23 14.36
CA ALA A 363 18.29 10.95 15.14
C ALA A 363 19.42 10.43 14.25
N THR A 364 20.65 10.86 14.51
CA THR A 364 21.83 10.34 13.84
C THR A 364 22.41 9.18 14.65
N ILE A 365 22.56 8.04 14.01
CA ILE A 365 23.20 6.85 14.60
C ILE A 365 24.62 6.78 14.05
N GLN A 366 25.60 6.72 14.96
CA GLN A 366 27.01 6.57 14.64
C GLN A 366 27.44 5.11 14.89
N LEU A 367 28.14 4.55 13.92
CA LEU A 367 28.74 3.21 14.03
C LEU A 367 30.25 3.35 14.06
N LYS A 368 30.89 2.56 14.93
CA LYS A 368 32.33 2.44 15.03
C LYS A 368 32.72 0.96 14.87
N VAL A 369 33.65 0.69 13.98
CA VAL A 369 34.06 -0.66 13.61
C VAL A 369 35.43 -0.95 14.22
N SER A 370 35.53 -2.10 14.89
CA SER A 370 36.79 -2.61 15.45
C SER A 370 37.41 -3.70 14.55
N GLN A 371 38.66 -4.03 14.80
CA GLN A 371 39.40 -5.08 14.09
C GLN A 371 38.75 -6.47 14.23
N GLN A 372 37.90 -6.68 15.23
CA GLN A 372 37.18 -7.94 15.45
C GLN A 372 36.02 -8.14 14.47
N ALA A 373 35.69 -7.14 13.68
CA ALA A 373 34.60 -7.21 12.72
C ALA A 373 34.98 -8.10 11.54
N GLU A 374 34.04 -8.92 11.10
CA GLU A 374 34.24 -9.80 9.94
C GLU A 374 34.19 -8.97 8.65
N THR A 375 35.31 -8.91 7.93
CA THR A 375 35.47 -8.12 6.70
C THR A 375 35.27 -8.98 5.44
N GLY A 376 35.10 -8.32 4.29
CA GLY A 376 35.01 -8.98 2.98
C GLY A 376 33.63 -9.45 2.58
N LYS A 377 32.59 -9.21 3.41
CA LYS A 377 31.20 -9.48 3.06
C LYS A 377 30.28 -8.32 3.44
N GLU A 378 29.10 -8.28 2.84
CA GLU A 378 28.04 -7.34 3.18
C GLU A 378 27.25 -7.88 4.37
N HIS A 379 27.09 -7.07 5.41
CA HIS A 379 26.27 -7.34 6.57
C HIS A 379 24.97 -6.58 6.46
N THR A 380 23.89 -7.12 7.05
CA THR A 380 22.58 -6.47 7.03
C THR A 380 22.04 -6.37 8.44
N PHE A 381 21.60 -5.19 8.83
CA PHE A 381 21.00 -4.93 10.13
C PHE A 381 19.79 -3.97 9.99
N ARG A 382 19.04 -3.76 11.07
CA ARG A 382 17.86 -2.89 11.08
C ARG A 382 17.83 -2.04 12.33
N VAL A 383 17.14 -0.88 12.24
CA VAL A 383 16.76 -0.09 13.38
C VAL A 383 15.34 -0.43 13.77
N VAL A 384 15.12 -0.67 15.05
CA VAL A 384 13.80 -0.85 15.66
C VAL A 384 13.53 0.35 16.54
N ALA A 385 12.41 1.02 16.27
CA ALA A 385 11.88 2.05 17.14
C ALA A 385 10.75 1.50 17.98
N SER A 386 10.69 1.92 19.24
CA SER A 386 9.57 1.65 20.14
C SER A 386 9.08 2.93 20.78
N ALA A 387 7.76 3.06 20.87
CA ALA A 387 7.09 4.19 21.53
C ALA A 387 5.74 3.76 22.08
N THR A 388 5.29 4.41 23.16
CA THR A 388 3.95 4.20 23.71
C THR A 388 3.00 5.25 23.13
N HIS A 389 1.87 4.77 22.60
CA HIS A 389 0.79 5.63 22.12
C HIS A 389 -0.54 4.97 22.47
N GLN A 390 -1.45 5.71 23.13
CA GLN A 390 -2.75 5.22 23.60
C GLN A 390 -2.63 3.89 24.40
N ASP A 391 -1.76 3.89 25.40
CA ASP A 391 -1.49 2.76 26.32
C ASP A 391 -0.97 1.47 25.65
N ARG A 392 -0.61 1.54 24.37
CA ARG A 392 -0.01 0.45 23.61
C ARG A 392 1.42 0.77 23.23
N VAL A 393 2.32 -0.20 23.37
CA VAL A 393 3.69 -0.12 22.86
C VAL A 393 3.70 -0.48 21.38
N TRP A 394 4.05 0.46 20.55
CA TRP A 394 4.24 0.30 19.11
C TRP A 394 5.70 0.05 18.78
N ARG A 395 5.94 -0.85 17.84
CA ARG A 395 7.28 -1.13 17.33
C ARG A 395 7.27 -1.10 15.83
N GLN A 396 8.25 -0.40 15.25
CA GLN A 396 8.46 -0.32 13.81
C GLN A 396 9.92 -0.59 13.48
N LYS A 397 10.18 -1.19 12.31
CA LYS A 397 11.52 -1.49 11.82
C LYS A 397 11.79 -0.72 10.53
N THR A 398 13.04 -0.28 10.36
CA THR A 398 13.47 0.27 9.07
C THR A 398 13.56 -0.83 8.02
N GLN A 399 13.66 -0.43 6.75
CA GLN A 399 14.20 -1.29 5.70
C GLN A 399 15.60 -1.80 6.11
N PRO A 400 16.07 -2.93 5.55
CA PRO A 400 17.43 -3.41 5.78
C PRO A 400 18.46 -2.33 5.45
N ILE A 401 19.47 -2.19 6.32
CA ILE A 401 20.62 -1.32 6.13
C ILE A 401 21.79 -2.22 5.83
N HIS A 402 22.51 -1.94 4.76
CA HIS A 402 23.65 -2.71 4.30
C HIS A 402 24.94 -2.07 4.78
N LEU A 403 25.84 -2.86 5.35
CA LEU A 403 27.14 -2.41 5.84
C LEU A 403 28.24 -3.28 5.25
N THR A 404 29.12 -2.67 4.47
CA THR A 404 30.30 -3.30 3.91
C THR A 404 31.51 -2.98 4.79
N LEU A 405 32.20 -4.00 5.29
CA LEU A 405 33.38 -3.87 6.11
C LEU A 405 34.62 -4.31 5.33
N THR A 406 35.63 -3.42 5.28
CA THR A 406 36.90 -3.69 4.59
C THR A 406 38.03 -3.83 5.61
N ALA A 407 39.01 -4.69 5.29
CA ALA A 407 40.22 -4.74 6.05
C ALA A 407 41.07 -3.49 5.81
N PRO A 408 41.91 -3.05 6.76
CA PRO A 408 42.87 -1.99 6.50
C PRO A 408 43.80 -2.38 5.34
N GLU A 409 44.08 -1.45 4.44
CA GLU A 409 45.14 -1.66 3.45
C GLU A 409 46.45 -1.95 4.19
N SER A 410 47.05 -3.10 3.93
CA SER A 410 48.38 -3.37 4.43
C SER A 410 49.34 -2.35 3.81
N GLU A 411 49.99 -1.55 4.63
CA GLU A 411 51.11 -0.73 4.14
C GLU A 411 52.04 -1.60 3.30
N PRO A 412 52.42 -1.16 2.08
CA PRO A 412 53.41 -1.91 1.31
C PRO A 412 54.70 -2.00 2.15
N ALA A 413 55.12 -3.27 2.46
CA ALA A 413 56.31 -3.50 3.25
C ALA A 413 57.44 -2.62 2.74
N ALA A 414 57.98 -1.77 3.62
CA ALA A 414 59.07 -0.89 3.32
C ALA A 414 60.21 -1.70 2.70
N ALA A 415 60.53 -1.42 1.47
CA ALA A 415 61.61 -2.08 0.76
C ALA A 415 62.89 -1.94 1.59
N THR A 416 63.33 -3.05 2.19
CA THR A 416 64.60 -3.15 2.88
C THR A 416 65.71 -2.85 1.89
N ASN A 417 66.24 -1.61 1.99
CA ASN A 417 67.42 -1.22 1.28
C ASN A 417 68.62 -2.10 1.73
N LYS A 418 68.92 -3.10 0.94
CA LYS A 418 70.15 -3.90 1.08
C LYS A 418 71.32 -3.02 0.64
N PRO A 419 72.34 -2.78 1.47
CA PRO A 419 73.47 -1.95 1.08
C PRO A 419 74.20 -2.57 -0.11
N ALA A 420 74.44 -1.78 -1.14
CA ALA A 420 75.21 -2.16 -2.31
C ALA A 420 76.65 -2.48 -1.93
N ALA A 421 77.10 -3.71 -2.28
CA ALA A 421 78.48 -4.14 -2.13
C ALA A 421 79.42 -3.29 -3.02
N LYS A 422 80.51 -2.79 -2.45
CA LYS A 422 81.56 -2.04 -3.14
C LYS A 422 82.23 -2.90 -4.25
N PRO A 423 82.52 -2.39 -5.42
CA PRO A 423 83.27 -3.12 -6.43
C PRO A 423 84.75 -3.22 -6.05
N THR A 424 85.26 -4.42 -6.02
CA THR A 424 86.67 -4.73 -5.85
C THR A 424 87.51 -4.35 -7.10
N ALA A 425 88.50 -3.54 -6.94
CA ALA A 425 89.40 -3.09 -8.02
C ALA A 425 90.27 -4.26 -8.48
N GLU A 426 90.22 -4.57 -9.73
CA GLU A 426 91.13 -5.51 -10.42
C GLU A 426 92.42 -4.82 -10.80
N LYS A 427 93.51 -5.30 -10.28
CA LYS A 427 94.90 -4.89 -10.61
C LYS A 427 95.32 -5.51 -11.90
N THR A 428 95.54 -4.79 -12.93
CA THR A 428 96.30 -5.14 -14.09
C THR A 428 97.79 -4.90 -13.88
N LYS A 429 98.67 -5.88 -14.23
CA LYS A 429 100.10 -5.78 -14.37
C LYS A 429 100.53 -6.60 -15.61
N PRO A 430 101.70 -6.31 -16.15
CA PRO A 430 102.21 -5.18 -16.98
C PRO A 430 102.01 -5.46 -18.45
#